data_29725d14ec904a6aea4813a23c615c16
#
_entry.id   29725d14ec904a6aea4813a23c615c16
#
_cell.length_a   1.000
_cell.length_b   1.000
_cell.length_c   1.000
_cell.angle_alpha   90.00
_cell.angle_beta   90.00
_cell.angle_gamma   90.00
#
_symmetry.space_group_name_H-M   'P 1'
#
loop_
_entity.id
_entity.type
_entity.pdbx_description
1 polymer ?
#
loop_
_entity_poly.entity_id
_entity_poly.type
_entity_poly.pdbx_seq_one_letter_code
_entity_poly.pdbx_strand_id
1 'polypeptide(L)'
;MSNLSDLYERTVNVVQRRKQARRMARLAKSASFKMKKKRSALRRRSPEKISILARKQAIKMFRDKCYPGYNNMAFAQRVKVDQMLMQKHGTRIDKVAKKKALILKKGESERISKARDAMSGSVHDDD
;
A
#
# COMPACT_ATOMS: atom_id res chain seq x y z
N MET A 1 17.48 2.91 30.10
CA MET A 1 16.84 1.90 30.98
C MET A 1 15.34 1.93 30.82
N SER A 2 14.76 0.79 30.54
CA SER A 2 13.30 0.69 30.46
C SER A 2 12.72 0.66 31.88
N ASN A 3 11.88 1.64 32.20
CA ASN A 3 11.13 1.68 33.45
C ASN A 3 9.97 0.69 33.41
N LEU A 4 9.46 0.32 34.60
CA LEU A 4 8.23 -0.46 34.72
C LEU A 4 7.04 0.20 33.98
N SER A 5 7.02 1.55 33.96
CA SER A 5 6.01 2.31 33.19
C SER A 5 6.12 2.08 31.70
N ASP A 6 7.33 1.98 31.14
CA ASP A 6 7.53 1.70 29.71
C ASP A 6 7.08 0.28 29.34
N LEU A 7 7.34 -0.69 30.22
CA LEU A 7 6.84 -2.07 30.04
C LEU A 7 5.32 -2.12 30.12
N TYR A 8 4.72 -1.37 31.03
CA TYR A 8 3.28 -1.26 31.15
C TYR A 8 2.66 -0.63 29.92
N GLU A 9 3.21 0.47 29.41
CA GLU A 9 2.77 1.13 28.18
C GLU A 9 2.86 0.20 26.97
N ARG A 10 3.94 -0.57 26.85
CA ARG A 10 4.08 -1.56 25.76
C ARG A 10 3.02 -2.64 25.85
N THR A 11 2.70 -3.13 27.06
CA THR A 11 1.66 -4.13 27.26
C THR A 11 0.28 -3.60 26.91
N VAL A 12 -0.04 -2.37 27.34
CA VAL A 12 -1.29 -1.67 27.01
C VAL A 12 -1.38 -1.47 25.49
N ASN A 13 -0.29 -1.05 24.84
CA ASN A 13 -0.26 -0.87 23.38
C ASN A 13 -0.56 -2.17 22.63
N VAL A 14 -0.04 -3.31 23.10
CA VAL A 14 -0.32 -4.61 22.48
C VAL A 14 -1.80 -4.98 22.62
N VAL A 15 -2.39 -4.78 23.81
CA VAL A 15 -3.82 -5.03 24.04
C VAL A 15 -4.69 -4.12 23.17
N GLN A 16 -4.35 -2.84 23.10
CA GLN A 16 -5.04 -1.88 22.27
C GLN A 16 -4.96 -2.25 20.77
N ARG A 17 -3.79 -2.67 20.31
CA ARG A 17 -3.58 -3.13 18.92
C ARG A 17 -4.46 -4.34 18.60
N ARG A 18 -4.56 -5.29 19.52
CA ARG A 18 -5.43 -6.48 19.33
C ARG A 18 -6.90 -6.09 19.27
N LYS A 19 -7.35 -5.20 20.16
CA LYS A 19 -8.71 -4.67 20.13
C LYS A 19 -9.00 -3.93 18.83
N GLN A 20 -8.06 -3.10 18.40
CA GLN A 20 -8.16 -2.35 17.14
C GLN A 20 -8.20 -3.29 15.94
N ALA A 21 -7.36 -4.33 15.92
CA ALA A 21 -7.34 -5.34 14.86
C ALA A 21 -8.69 -6.06 14.75
N ARG A 22 -9.29 -6.44 15.89
CA ARG A 22 -10.63 -7.07 15.92
C ARG A 22 -11.71 -6.12 15.41
N ARG A 23 -11.65 -4.85 15.83
CA ARG A 23 -12.59 -3.81 15.39
C ARG A 23 -12.47 -3.60 13.88
N MET A 24 -11.27 -3.50 13.36
CA MET A 24 -11.03 -3.34 11.92
C MET A 24 -11.49 -4.56 11.13
N ALA A 25 -11.28 -5.77 11.66
CA ALA A 25 -11.78 -6.99 11.03
C ALA A 25 -13.31 -7.01 10.94
N ARG A 26 -14.01 -6.54 11.97
CA ARG A 26 -15.48 -6.41 11.95
C ARG A 26 -15.94 -5.36 10.95
N LEU A 27 -15.27 -4.19 10.93
CA LEU A 27 -15.57 -3.12 9.99
C LEU A 27 -15.36 -3.56 8.54
N ALA A 28 -14.30 -4.34 8.28
CA ALA A 28 -14.02 -4.86 6.94
C ALA A 28 -15.13 -5.77 6.41
N LYS A 29 -15.86 -6.44 7.30
CA LYS A 29 -17.00 -7.29 6.95
C LYS A 29 -18.33 -6.52 6.83
N SER A 30 -18.38 -5.27 7.31
CA SER A 30 -19.61 -4.48 7.28
C SER A 30 -19.95 -4.05 5.85
N ALA A 31 -21.24 -3.97 5.56
CA ALA A 31 -21.74 -3.52 4.25
C ALA A 31 -21.32 -2.09 3.94
N SER A 32 -21.34 -1.19 4.94
CA SER A 32 -20.95 0.20 4.76
C SER A 32 -19.48 0.34 4.37
N PHE A 33 -18.59 -0.44 4.99
CA PHE A 33 -17.17 -0.45 4.63
C PHE A 33 -16.94 -0.98 3.21
N LYS A 34 -17.62 -2.07 2.84
CA LYS A 34 -17.55 -2.63 1.50
C LYS A 34 -18.01 -1.63 0.45
N MET A 35 -19.11 -0.89 0.74
CA MET A 35 -19.60 0.16 -0.16
C MET A 35 -18.63 1.31 -0.30
N LYS A 36 -18.03 1.77 0.80
CA LYS A 36 -16.99 2.81 0.77
C LYS A 36 -15.78 2.36 -0.06
N LYS A 37 -15.35 1.13 0.10
CA LYS A 37 -14.24 0.56 -0.66
C LYS A 37 -14.55 0.50 -2.15
N LYS A 38 -15.76 0.09 -2.52
CA LYS A 38 -16.23 0.07 -3.91
C LYS A 38 -16.26 1.47 -4.52
N ARG A 39 -16.81 2.45 -3.78
CA ARG A 39 -16.84 3.86 -4.22
C ARG A 39 -15.44 4.41 -4.40
N SER A 40 -14.53 4.10 -3.47
CA SER A 40 -13.12 4.51 -3.57
C SER A 40 -12.44 3.95 -4.81
N ALA A 41 -12.72 2.68 -5.15
CA ALA A 41 -12.19 2.04 -6.35
C ALA A 41 -12.66 2.72 -7.64
N LEU A 42 -13.84 3.35 -7.63
CA LEU A 42 -14.39 4.08 -8.79
C LEU A 42 -13.88 5.50 -8.92
N ARG A 43 -13.23 6.03 -7.89
CA ARG A 43 -12.68 7.39 -7.94
C ARG A 43 -11.42 7.44 -8.78
N ARG A 44 -11.31 8.47 -9.61
CA ARG A 44 -10.08 8.74 -10.33
C ARG A 44 -9.02 9.24 -9.36
N ARG A 45 -7.83 8.65 -9.41
CA ARG A 45 -6.72 9.05 -8.57
C ARG A 45 -6.21 10.43 -8.98
N SER A 46 -5.87 11.28 -8.00
CA SER A 46 -5.23 12.57 -8.28
C SER A 46 -3.83 12.36 -8.87
N PRO A 47 -3.30 13.33 -9.63
CA PRO A 47 -1.93 13.24 -10.16
C PRO A 47 -0.89 13.00 -9.07
N GLU A 48 -1.08 13.58 -7.88
CA GLU A 48 -0.19 13.39 -6.73
C GLU A 48 -0.19 11.94 -6.24
N LYS A 49 -1.36 11.32 -6.11
CA LYS A 49 -1.48 9.90 -5.72
C LYS A 49 -0.86 8.98 -6.76
N ILE A 50 -1.04 9.27 -8.02
CA ILE A 50 -0.43 8.52 -9.13
C ILE A 50 1.10 8.62 -9.04
N SER A 51 1.63 9.80 -8.78
CA SER A 51 3.07 10.04 -8.63
C SER A 51 3.65 9.24 -7.46
N ILE A 52 3.00 9.27 -6.31
CA ILE A 52 3.40 8.51 -5.12
C ILE A 52 3.37 7.00 -5.40
N LEU A 53 2.31 6.51 -6.00
CA LEU A 53 2.17 5.09 -6.35
C LEU A 53 3.23 4.64 -7.34
N ALA A 54 3.50 5.45 -8.37
CA ALA A 54 4.54 5.19 -9.36
C ALA A 54 5.93 5.10 -8.71
N ARG A 55 6.23 6.00 -7.78
CA ARG A 55 7.48 5.97 -7.04
C ARG A 55 7.61 4.72 -6.18
N LYS A 56 6.56 4.32 -5.49
CA LYS A 56 6.55 3.07 -4.71
C LYS A 56 6.80 1.85 -5.59
N GLN A 57 6.18 1.79 -6.74
CA GLN A 57 6.37 0.69 -7.69
C GLN A 57 7.80 0.67 -8.25
N ALA A 58 8.38 1.82 -8.56
CA ALA A 58 9.75 1.93 -9.03
C ALA A 58 10.75 1.47 -7.97
N ILE A 59 10.58 1.91 -6.73
CA ILE A 59 11.41 1.49 -5.60
C ILE A 59 11.32 -0.02 -5.39
N LYS A 60 10.12 -0.58 -5.42
CA LYS A 60 9.90 -2.02 -5.28
C LYS A 60 10.59 -2.79 -6.39
N MET A 61 10.52 -2.32 -7.62
CA MET A 61 11.17 -2.97 -8.76
C MET A 61 12.68 -3.03 -8.59
N PHE A 62 13.32 -1.93 -8.21
CA PHE A 62 14.76 -1.90 -7.93
C PHE A 62 15.14 -2.73 -6.71
N ARG A 63 14.31 -2.71 -5.68
CA ARG A 63 14.51 -3.52 -4.48
C ARG A 63 14.48 -5.01 -4.78
N ASP A 64 13.50 -5.48 -5.52
CA ASP A 64 13.37 -6.89 -5.90
C ASP A 64 14.51 -7.34 -6.82
N LYS A 65 14.97 -6.44 -7.69
CA LYS A 65 16.06 -6.73 -8.62
C LYS A 65 17.44 -6.77 -7.95
N CYS A 66 17.72 -5.79 -7.07
CA CYS A 66 19.03 -5.62 -6.45
C CYS A 66 19.19 -6.33 -5.12
N TYR A 67 18.10 -6.50 -4.38
CA TYR A 67 18.08 -7.07 -3.04
C TYR A 67 16.97 -8.12 -2.90
N PRO A 68 17.08 -9.27 -3.58
CA PRO A 68 16.12 -10.35 -3.41
C PRO A 68 16.16 -10.82 -1.95
N GLY A 69 15.03 -11.02 -1.34
CA GLY A 69 14.92 -11.38 0.09
C GLY A 69 14.80 -10.19 1.03
N TYR A 70 14.60 -8.99 0.53
CA TYR A 70 14.37 -7.80 1.35
C TYR A 70 13.28 -8.02 2.40
N ASN A 71 12.18 -8.69 2.04
CA ASN A 71 11.06 -8.93 2.94
C ASN A 71 11.41 -9.83 4.14
N ASN A 72 12.46 -10.64 4.00
CA ASN A 72 12.94 -11.55 5.06
C ASN A 72 14.03 -10.92 5.92
N MET A 73 14.47 -9.71 5.60
CA MET A 73 15.51 -9.00 6.36
C MET A 73 14.94 -8.38 7.64
N ALA A 74 15.82 -8.24 8.64
CA ALA A 74 15.49 -7.47 9.84
C ALA A 74 15.26 -5.99 9.53
N PHE A 75 14.48 -5.31 10.34
CA PHE A 75 14.13 -3.90 10.11
C PHE A 75 15.35 -3.00 9.93
N ALA A 76 16.39 -3.17 10.76
CA ALA A 76 17.62 -2.38 10.64
C ALA A 76 18.32 -2.60 9.29
N GLN A 77 18.32 -3.83 8.78
CA GLN A 77 18.87 -4.13 7.45
C GLN A 77 18.05 -3.51 6.33
N ARG A 78 16.72 -3.53 6.45
CA ARG A 78 15.82 -2.91 5.47
C ARG A 78 16.08 -1.40 5.36
N VAL A 79 16.27 -0.72 6.48
CA VAL A 79 16.58 0.72 6.51
C VAL A 79 17.89 0.99 5.76
N LYS A 80 18.93 0.19 6.02
CA LYS A 80 20.22 0.33 5.32
C LYS A 80 20.09 0.08 3.83
N VAL A 81 19.34 -0.94 3.43
CA VAL A 81 19.07 -1.27 2.03
C VAL A 81 18.36 -0.11 1.34
N ASP A 82 17.34 0.47 1.97
CA ASP A 82 16.60 1.59 1.42
C ASP A 82 17.49 2.82 1.22
N GLN A 83 18.37 3.11 2.18
CA GLN A 83 19.35 4.19 2.07
C GLN A 83 20.34 3.95 0.92
N MET A 84 20.90 2.74 0.82
CA MET A 84 21.82 2.37 -0.24
C MET A 84 21.15 2.44 -1.62
N LEU A 85 19.91 2.01 -1.69
CA LEU A 85 19.11 2.04 -2.92
C LEU A 85 18.94 3.47 -3.42
N MET A 86 18.59 4.40 -2.53
CA MET A 86 18.43 5.82 -2.85
C MET A 86 19.75 6.47 -3.26
N GLN A 87 20.84 6.13 -2.61
CA GLN A 87 22.18 6.66 -2.95
C GLN A 87 22.67 6.17 -4.31
N LYS A 88 22.53 4.87 -4.57
CA LYS A 88 23.05 4.26 -5.81
C LYS A 88 22.14 4.40 -7.02
N HIS A 89 20.83 4.34 -6.80
CA HIS A 89 19.85 4.23 -7.87
C HIS A 89 18.77 5.32 -7.86
N GLY A 90 18.91 6.33 -7.00
CA GLY A 90 17.91 7.39 -6.85
C GLY A 90 17.50 8.05 -8.15
N THR A 91 18.46 8.40 -8.99
CA THR A 91 18.21 9.03 -10.30
C THR A 91 17.45 8.11 -11.25
N ARG A 92 17.83 6.84 -11.29
CA ARG A 92 17.17 5.82 -12.11
C ARG A 92 15.74 5.56 -11.61
N ILE A 93 15.57 5.50 -10.30
CA ILE A 93 14.24 5.37 -9.67
C ILE A 93 13.33 6.51 -10.09
N ASP A 94 13.82 7.74 -10.07
CA ASP A 94 13.04 8.92 -10.49
C ASP A 94 12.62 8.83 -11.97
N LYS A 95 13.51 8.40 -12.85
CA LYS A 95 13.19 8.20 -14.27
C LYS A 95 12.14 7.12 -14.48
N VAL A 96 12.29 5.99 -13.83
CA VAL A 96 11.32 4.89 -13.91
C VAL A 96 9.97 5.30 -13.30
N ALA A 97 9.99 6.04 -12.19
CA ALA A 97 8.78 6.57 -11.56
C ALA A 97 8.00 7.48 -12.49
N LYS A 98 8.67 8.37 -13.23
CA LYS A 98 8.02 9.23 -14.23
C LYS A 98 7.35 8.43 -15.35
N LYS A 99 8.04 7.41 -15.88
CA LYS A 99 7.47 6.51 -16.90
C LYS A 99 6.27 5.75 -16.38
N LYS A 100 6.36 5.19 -15.17
CA LYS A 100 5.25 4.48 -14.53
C LYS A 100 4.07 5.40 -14.25
N ALA A 101 4.30 6.64 -13.85
CA ALA A 101 3.25 7.64 -13.63
C ALA A 101 2.47 7.91 -14.91
N LEU A 102 3.13 8.02 -16.05
CA LEU A 102 2.46 8.18 -17.35
C LEU A 102 1.60 6.97 -17.70
N ILE A 103 2.11 5.77 -17.49
CA ILE A 103 1.38 4.53 -17.75
C ILE A 103 0.16 4.43 -16.84
N LEU A 104 0.30 4.72 -15.55
CA LEU A 104 -0.80 4.69 -14.60
C LEU A 104 -1.87 5.74 -14.93
N LYS A 105 -1.46 6.93 -15.34
CA LYS A 105 -2.38 8.00 -15.74
C LYS A 105 -3.20 7.59 -16.97
N LYS A 106 -2.57 7.00 -17.97
CA LYS A 106 -3.25 6.50 -19.17
C LYS A 106 -4.19 5.33 -18.87
N GLY A 107 -3.78 4.45 -17.94
CA GLY A 107 -4.55 3.28 -17.55
C GLY A 107 -5.67 3.56 -16.55
N GLU A 108 -5.82 4.78 -16.05
CA GLU A 108 -6.78 5.10 -15.00
C GLU A 108 -8.24 4.90 -15.45
N SER A 109 -8.57 5.32 -16.67
CA SER A 109 -9.91 5.13 -17.24
C SER A 109 -10.25 3.65 -17.39
N GLU A 110 -9.30 2.85 -17.83
CA GLU A 110 -9.46 1.40 -17.95
C GLU A 110 -9.63 0.73 -16.58
N ARG A 111 -8.85 1.14 -15.59
CA ARG A 111 -8.98 0.65 -14.21
C ARG A 111 -10.38 0.90 -13.65
N ILE A 112 -10.91 2.11 -13.84
CA ILE A 112 -12.26 2.47 -13.38
C ILE A 112 -13.32 1.65 -14.12
N SER A 113 -13.16 1.49 -15.42
CA SER A 113 -14.06 0.67 -16.24
C SER A 113 -14.10 -0.78 -15.77
N LYS A 114 -12.94 -1.39 -15.51
CA LYS A 114 -12.86 -2.74 -14.95
C LYS A 114 -13.52 -2.86 -13.58
N ALA A 115 -13.34 -1.86 -12.72
CA ALA A 115 -13.97 -1.84 -11.40
C ALA A 115 -15.50 -1.76 -11.51
N ARG A 116 -16.04 -0.99 -12.45
CA ARG A 116 -17.48 -0.94 -12.75
C ARG A 116 -18.00 -2.27 -13.25
N ASP A 117 -17.29 -2.90 -14.18
CA ASP A 117 -17.67 -4.21 -14.74
C ASP A 117 -17.67 -5.30 -13.66
N ALA A 118 -16.70 -5.29 -12.76
CA ALA A 118 -16.65 -6.21 -11.62
C ALA A 118 -17.84 -6.02 -10.68
N MET A 119 -18.30 -4.78 -10.48
CA MET A 119 -19.49 -4.49 -9.68
C MET A 119 -20.78 -4.96 -10.37
N SER A 120 -20.89 -4.74 -11.67
CA SER A 120 -22.03 -5.22 -12.47
C SER A 120 -22.10 -6.74 -12.48
N GLY A 121 -20.95 -7.42 -12.63
CA GLY A 121 -20.86 -8.87 -12.58
C GLY A 121 -21.28 -9.45 -11.23
N SER A 122 -20.92 -8.80 -10.13
CA SER A 122 -21.28 -9.27 -8.79
C SER A 122 -22.78 -9.09 -8.49
N VAL A 123 -23.46 -8.12 -9.12
CA VAL A 123 -24.91 -7.95 -9.00
C VAL A 123 -25.67 -9.00 -9.77
N HIS A 124 -25.16 -9.46 -10.90
CA HIS A 124 -25.79 -10.51 -11.71
C HIS A 124 -25.66 -11.91 -11.12
N ASP A 125 -24.62 -12.16 -10.34
CA ASP A 125 -24.40 -13.45 -9.68
C ASP A 125 -25.32 -13.70 -8.47
N ASP A 126 -26.01 -12.68 -7.99
CA ASP A 126 -26.95 -12.77 -6.85
C ASP A 126 -28.41 -13.06 -7.27
N ASP A 127 -28.68 -13.26 -8.53
CA ASP A 127 -30.00 -13.64 -9.03
C ASP A 127 -30.26 -15.15 -8.95
#